data_a33d0cf7002b6275c807f18a72315889
#
_entry.id   a33d0cf7002b6275c807f18a72315889
#
_cell.length_a   1.000
_cell.length_b   1.000
_cell.length_c   1.000
_cell.angle_alpha   90.00
_cell.angle_beta   90.00
_cell.angle_gamma   90.00
#
_symmetry.space_group_name_H-M   'P 1'
#
loop_
_entity.id
_entity.type
_entity.pdbx_description
1 polymer ?
#
loop_
_entity_poly.entity_id
_entity_poly.type
_entity_poly.pdbx_seq_one_letter_code
_entity_poly.pdbx_strand_id
1 'polypeptide(L)'
;EVYITGNQKSLGMWNPGLIKLKHINDSIRAIDIDLHLPALFKFTLGSWKYEAGFENSYYGDNLEINNAERKNYRYILTEWMNIEDDENQ
;
A
#
# COMPACT_ATOMS: atom_id res chain seq x y z
N GLU A 1 -5.07 -11.08 2.04
CA GLU A 1 -4.89 -10.41 0.76
C GLU A 1 -4.41 -8.98 0.98
N VAL A 2 -3.48 -8.54 0.15
CA VAL A 2 -2.90 -7.20 0.25
C VAL A 2 -3.26 -6.40 -0.99
N TYR A 3 -3.61 -5.15 -0.78
CA TYR A 3 -3.98 -4.23 -1.86
C TYR A 3 -3.07 -3.01 -1.83
N ILE A 4 -2.90 -2.37 -2.99
CA ILE A 4 -2.21 -1.09 -3.11
C ILE A 4 -3.22 -0.06 -3.58
N THR A 5 -3.08 1.17 -3.10
CA THR A 5 -3.93 2.28 -3.53
C THR A 5 -3.10 3.55 -3.58
N GLY A 6 -3.46 4.45 -4.47
CA GLY A 6 -2.67 5.66 -4.63
C GLY A 6 -3.29 6.70 -5.55
N ASN A 7 -2.47 7.68 -5.90
CA ASN A 7 -2.90 8.95 -6.50
C ASN A 7 -3.16 8.90 -8.00
N GLN A 8 -3.27 7.72 -8.58
CA GLN A 8 -3.47 7.62 -10.02
C GLN A 8 -4.27 6.38 -10.38
N LYS A 9 -4.72 6.32 -11.62
CA LYS A 9 -5.62 5.27 -12.10
C LYS A 9 -5.06 3.86 -11.95
N SER A 10 -3.78 3.67 -12.26
CA SER A 10 -3.13 2.37 -12.10
C SER A 10 -3.01 1.93 -10.65
N LEU A 11 -3.17 2.86 -9.71
CA LEU A 11 -3.20 2.61 -8.27
C LEU A 11 -4.61 2.72 -7.69
N GLY A 12 -5.64 2.70 -8.54
CA GLY A 12 -7.04 2.69 -8.10
C GLY A 12 -7.58 3.99 -7.56
N MET A 13 -6.90 5.11 -7.78
CA MET A 13 -7.37 6.44 -7.36
C MET A 13 -7.86 6.49 -5.92
N TRP A 14 -7.04 5.97 -5.01
CA TRP A 14 -7.32 5.94 -3.57
C TRP A 14 -8.49 5.03 -3.16
N ASN A 15 -8.87 4.07 -4.02
CA ASN A 15 -9.82 3.02 -3.62
C ASN A 15 -9.02 1.88 -2.97
N PRO A 16 -9.14 1.67 -1.67
CA PRO A 16 -8.27 0.73 -0.95
C PRO A 16 -8.51 -0.75 -1.25
N GLY A 17 -9.60 -1.07 -1.91
CA GLY A 17 -9.95 -2.46 -2.23
C GLY A 17 -9.95 -2.77 -3.72
N LEU A 18 -9.37 -1.92 -4.57
CA LEU A 18 -9.46 -2.09 -6.01
C LEU A 18 -8.27 -2.84 -6.63
N ILE A 19 -7.05 -2.49 -6.26
CA ILE A 19 -5.85 -3.05 -6.88
C ILE A 19 -5.20 -4.06 -5.94
N LYS A 20 -5.40 -5.33 -6.22
CA LYS A 20 -4.90 -6.42 -5.39
C LYS A 20 -3.51 -6.86 -5.83
N LEU A 21 -2.62 -7.09 -4.87
CA LEU A 21 -1.32 -7.63 -5.15
C LEU A 21 -1.38 -9.13 -5.39
N LYS A 22 -0.46 -9.63 -6.20
CA LYS A 22 -0.36 -11.06 -6.49
C LYS A 22 0.31 -11.78 -5.33
N HIS A 23 -0.26 -12.89 -4.90
CA HIS A 23 0.31 -13.76 -3.90
C HIS A 23 1.48 -14.55 -4.52
N ILE A 24 2.68 -14.34 -4.02
CA ILE A 24 3.86 -15.09 -4.45
C ILE A 24 4.11 -16.25 -3.49
N ASN A 25 4.15 -15.94 -2.19
CA ASN A 25 4.20 -16.94 -1.12
C ASN A 25 3.66 -16.31 0.15
N ASP A 26 3.73 -17.01 1.28
CA ASP A 26 3.15 -16.52 2.53
C ASP A 26 3.73 -15.20 3.02
N SER A 27 4.93 -14.87 2.60
CA SER A 27 5.62 -13.65 3.04
C SER A 27 5.72 -12.59 1.96
N ILE A 28 5.40 -12.90 0.71
CA ILE A 28 5.63 -11.99 -0.42
C ILE A 28 4.36 -11.77 -1.24
N ARG A 29 4.06 -10.49 -1.48
CA ARG A 29 3.05 -10.04 -2.44
C ARG A 29 3.73 -9.13 -3.43
N ALA A 30 3.31 -9.16 -4.69
CA ALA A 30 3.96 -8.36 -5.73
C ALA A 30 2.95 -7.88 -6.77
N ILE A 31 3.32 -6.81 -7.46
CA ILE A 31 2.52 -6.30 -8.57
C ILE A 31 3.42 -5.54 -9.54
N ASP A 32 3.13 -5.68 -10.83
CA ASP A 32 3.76 -4.89 -11.88
C ASP A 32 2.76 -3.84 -12.32
N ILE A 33 3.15 -2.57 -12.20
CA ILE A 33 2.26 -1.44 -12.47
C ILE A 33 3.00 -0.37 -13.25
N ASP A 34 2.33 0.24 -14.22
CA ASP A 34 2.82 1.44 -14.88
C ASP A 34 2.48 2.65 -14.02
N LEU A 35 3.47 3.44 -13.67
CA LEU A 35 3.30 4.60 -12.81
C LEU A 35 3.73 5.88 -13.49
N HIS A 36 2.95 6.93 -13.25
CA HIS A 36 3.36 8.30 -13.54
C HIS A 36 3.97 8.88 -12.28
N LEU A 37 5.09 9.54 -12.40
CA LEU A 37 5.80 10.08 -11.23
C LEU A 37 5.48 11.56 -11.04
N PRO A 38 5.35 12.02 -9.81
CA PRO A 38 5.47 11.26 -8.56
C PRO A 38 4.25 10.37 -8.28
N ALA A 39 4.51 9.19 -7.79
CA ALA A 39 3.46 8.25 -7.37
C ALA A 39 3.37 8.23 -5.85
N LEU A 40 2.19 8.44 -5.31
CA LEU A 40 1.89 8.36 -3.88
C LEU A 40 0.98 7.19 -3.65
N PHE A 41 1.29 6.36 -2.66
CA PHE A 41 0.50 5.13 -2.45
C PHE A 41 0.58 4.62 -1.03
N LYS A 42 -0.31 3.67 -0.73
CA LYS A 42 -0.38 2.96 0.55
C LYS A 42 -0.75 1.52 0.31
N PHE A 43 -0.50 0.66 1.29
CA PHE A 43 -0.95 -0.72 1.26
C PHE A 43 -2.08 -0.92 2.28
N THR A 44 -3.06 -1.76 1.92
CA THR A 44 -4.21 -2.05 2.78
C THR A 44 -4.55 -3.54 2.71
N LEU A 45 -5.51 -3.96 3.54
CA LEU A 45 -6.10 -5.30 3.45
C LEU A 45 -7.46 -5.29 2.74
N GLY A 46 -7.72 -4.24 1.95
CA GLY A 46 -8.95 -4.10 1.17
C GLY A 46 -9.85 -2.97 1.63
N SER A 47 -9.52 -2.32 2.74
CA SER A 47 -10.25 -1.16 3.22
C SER A 47 -9.33 -0.26 4.03
N TRP A 48 -9.76 0.98 4.25
CA TRP A 48 -8.98 1.93 5.05
C TRP A 48 -8.88 1.57 6.53
N LYS A 49 -9.67 0.61 6.98
CA LYS A 49 -9.56 0.10 8.36
C LYS A 49 -8.21 -0.59 8.62
N TYR A 50 -7.60 -1.13 7.57
CA TYR A 50 -6.41 -1.94 7.67
C TYR A 50 -5.31 -1.38 6.78
N GLU A 51 -4.77 -0.24 7.19
CA GLU A 51 -3.65 0.40 6.50
C GLU A 51 -2.35 -0.17 7.06
N ALA A 52 -1.39 -0.42 6.17
CA ALA A 52 -0.10 -0.99 6.58
C ALA A 52 0.75 -0.01 7.37
N GLY A 53 1.42 -0.51 8.40
CA GLY A 53 2.48 0.19 9.09
C GLY A 53 3.83 -0.32 8.61
N PHE A 54 4.83 0.55 8.66
CA PHE A 54 6.19 0.27 8.25
C PHE A 54 7.15 0.59 9.37
N GLU A 55 8.31 -0.06 9.33
CA GLU A 55 9.42 0.35 10.17
C GLU A 55 9.79 1.80 9.82
N ASN A 56 9.88 2.66 10.83
CA ASN A 56 10.23 4.09 10.69
C ASN A 56 9.20 4.94 9.93
N SER A 57 7.95 4.50 9.90
CA SER A 57 6.88 5.24 9.24
C SER A 57 5.64 5.25 10.11
N TYR A 58 4.84 6.30 9.99
CA TYR A 58 3.60 6.45 10.75
C TYR A 58 2.39 6.10 9.88
N TYR A 59 1.32 5.64 10.53
CA TYR A 59 0.04 5.48 9.85
C TYR A 59 -0.42 6.83 9.30
N GLY A 60 -0.98 6.80 8.10
CA GLY A 60 -1.43 8.00 7.44
C GLY A 60 -0.41 8.61 6.48
N ASP A 61 0.86 8.28 6.62
CA ASP A 61 1.89 8.76 5.70
C ASP A 61 1.81 8.01 4.38
N ASN A 62 1.90 8.73 3.27
CA ASN A 62 1.98 8.11 1.95
C ASN A 62 3.41 7.68 1.65
N LEU A 63 3.53 6.55 0.98
CA LEU A 63 4.78 6.17 0.35
C LEU A 63 4.88 6.94 -0.97
N GLU A 64 6.11 7.24 -1.39
CA GLU A 64 6.32 8.03 -2.59
C GLU A 64 7.43 7.46 -3.45
N ILE A 65 7.20 7.46 -4.78
CA ILE A 65 8.23 7.22 -5.77
C ILE A 65 8.24 8.46 -6.66
N ASN A 66 9.35 9.19 -6.70
CA ASN A 66 9.44 10.46 -7.42
C ASN A 66 10.53 10.52 -8.49
N ASN A 67 11.22 9.41 -8.72
CA ASN A 67 12.17 9.32 -9.83
C ASN A 67 12.19 7.89 -10.38
N ALA A 68 12.75 7.72 -11.58
CA ALA A 68 12.73 6.44 -12.28
C ALA A 68 14.09 5.71 -12.25
N GLU A 69 14.90 5.98 -11.24
CA GLU A 69 16.22 5.34 -11.12
C GLU A 69 16.14 3.84 -10.85
N ARG A 70 15.06 3.40 -10.23
CA ARG A 70 14.86 1.98 -9.89
C ARG A 70 13.61 1.48 -10.60
N LYS A 71 13.64 0.21 -10.97
CA LYS A 71 12.47 -0.46 -11.58
C LYS A 71 11.76 -1.37 -10.58
N ASN A 72 12.45 -1.77 -9.53
CA ASN A 72 11.90 -2.67 -8.53
C ASN A 72 11.98 -2.03 -7.17
N TYR A 73 10.89 -2.11 -6.41
CA TYR A 73 10.79 -1.57 -5.07
C TYR A 73 10.29 -2.64 -4.12
N ARG A 74 10.89 -2.69 -2.92
CA ARG A 74 10.49 -3.62 -1.89
C ARG A 74 10.14 -2.85 -0.63
N TYR A 75 8.99 -3.19 -0.05
CA TYR A 75 8.54 -2.60 1.21
C TYR A 75 8.27 -3.72 2.21
N ILE A 76 8.68 -3.50 3.45
CA ILE A 76 8.47 -4.45 4.53
C ILE A 76 7.34 -3.93 5.40
N LEU A 77 6.21 -4.65 5.40
CA LEU A 77 5.03 -4.28 6.15
C LEU A 77 5.13 -4.94 7.52
N THR A 78 5.18 -4.13 8.58
CA THR A 78 5.43 -4.62 9.92
C THR A 78 4.17 -4.82 10.74
N GLU A 79 3.10 -4.09 10.42
CA GLU A 79 1.84 -4.21 11.16
C GLU A 79 0.69 -3.63 10.36
N TRP A 80 -0.54 -3.87 10.84
CA TRP A 80 -1.74 -3.35 10.23
C TRP A 80 -2.52 -2.55 11.26
N MET A 81 -2.90 -1.33 10.89
CA MET A 81 -3.78 -0.53 11.71
C MET A 81 -5.18 -1.12 11.68
N ASN A 82 -5.86 -1.15 12.83
CA ASN A 82 -7.24 -1.58 12.91
C ASN A 82 -8.06 -0.48 13.59
N ILE A 83 -8.69 0.35 12.77
CA ILE A 83 -9.47 1.49 13.25
C ILE A 83 -10.69 1.05 14.04
N GLU A 84 -11.22 -0.14 13.72
CA GLU A 84 -12.38 -0.69 14.41
C GLU A 84 -12.10 -0.93 15.90
N ASP A 85 -10.88 -1.38 16.23
CA ASP A 85 -10.48 -1.56 17.62
C ASP A 85 -10.46 -0.22 18.36
N ASP A 86 -10.01 0.83 17.68
CA ASP A 86 -9.97 2.17 18.26
C ASP A 86 -11.36 2.70 18.55
N GLU A 87 -12.33 2.41 17.69
CA GLU A 87 -13.72 2.85 17.86
C GLU A 87 -14.41 2.18 19.04
N ASN A 88 -13.95 1.04 19.44
CA ASN A 88 -14.56 0.26 20.51
C ASN A 88 -14.00 0.60 21.90
N GLN A 89 -13.08 1.52 21.94
CA GLN A 89 -12.46 1.98 23.18
C GLN A 89 -13.02 3.35 23.65
#